data_43b521a87367ffc2ef8dd2de459dcc6a
#
_entry.id   43b521a87367ffc2ef8dd2de459dcc6a
#
_cell.length_a   1.000
_cell.length_b   1.000
_cell.length_c   1.000
_cell.angle_alpha   90.00
_cell.angle_beta   90.00
_cell.angle_gamma   90.00
#
_symmetry.space_group_name_H-M   'P 1'
#
loop_
_entity.id
_entity.type
_entity.pdbx_description
1 polymer ?
#
loop_
_entity_poly.entity_id
_entity_poly.type
_entity_poly.pdbx_seq_one_letter_code
_entity_poly.pdbx_strand_id
1 'polypeptide(L)'
;MLTMTTGLESSLFFCDWPERYTTPDWIRYFFENAKVIKKPGTEWLYSNFNTYMISCAIEKRAGVNLLEYLRNRFFEPLGIGNPDWTLCPKGHVHAANGLYVNIDEFTRYGQMILHKGNYNGKQLVPESYMKMATSNLVDNSAAGSPGNLYSGFGYGYQFVMNPEAGSYRSDGNYGQFCLAFPDKDAVVTVMSLEGDFQKIGNHLWATVVPEL
;
A
#
# COMPACT_ATOMS: atom_id res chain seq x y z
N MET A 1 -11.96 -5.76 0.49
CA MET A 1 -10.93 -5.08 1.30
C MET A 1 -9.71 -4.66 0.45
N LEU A 2 -9.06 -5.56 -0.29
CA LEU A 2 -7.89 -5.19 -1.11
C LEU A 2 -8.17 -4.09 -2.14
N THR A 3 -9.36 -4.04 -2.69
CA THR A 3 -9.82 -3.02 -3.65
C THR A 3 -10.40 -1.76 -3.02
N MET A 4 -10.37 -1.62 -1.70
CA MET A 4 -10.99 -0.50 -0.99
C MET A 4 -12.49 -0.28 -1.29
N THR A 5 -13.23 -1.37 -1.55
CA THR A 5 -14.68 -1.33 -1.88
C THR A 5 -15.56 -1.95 -0.80
N THR A 6 -15.12 -1.93 0.45
CA THR A 6 -15.92 -2.43 1.58
C THR A 6 -17.12 -1.56 1.90
N GLY A 7 -17.15 -0.33 1.41
CA GLY A 7 -18.14 0.67 1.78
C GLY A 7 -17.92 1.26 3.18
N LEU A 8 -16.80 0.91 3.82
CA LEU A 8 -16.44 1.51 5.10
C LEU A 8 -16.14 2.98 4.94
N GLU A 9 -16.58 3.77 5.90
CA GLU A 9 -16.18 5.15 6.09
C GLU A 9 -14.65 5.27 6.12
N SER A 10 -14.10 6.30 5.48
CA SER A 10 -12.67 6.60 5.58
C SER A 10 -12.30 6.87 7.03
N SER A 11 -11.25 6.23 7.51
CA SER A 11 -10.82 6.37 8.89
C SER A 11 -9.35 6.77 8.96
N LEU A 12 -9.08 7.83 9.69
CA LEU A 12 -7.74 8.30 10.03
C LEU A 12 -7.21 7.68 11.34
N PHE A 13 -7.94 6.74 11.95
CA PHE A 13 -7.58 6.10 13.22
C PHE A 13 -6.12 5.62 13.24
N PHE A 14 -5.62 5.12 12.12
CA PHE A 14 -4.27 4.60 11.98
C PHE A 14 -3.23 5.65 11.54
N CYS A 15 -3.60 6.90 11.39
CA CYS A 15 -2.67 8.00 11.12
C CYS A 15 -2.28 8.71 12.43
N ASP A 16 -2.43 10.00 12.51
CA ASP A 16 -2.01 10.80 13.67
C ASP A 16 -3.14 11.00 14.69
N TRP A 17 -4.14 10.15 14.69
CA TRP A 17 -5.28 10.29 15.57
C TRP A 17 -4.92 9.83 16.99
N PRO A 18 -5.17 10.68 18.02
CA PRO A 18 -4.81 10.41 19.41
C PRO A 18 -5.43 9.13 19.97
N GLU A 19 -6.65 8.79 19.53
CA GLU A 19 -7.39 7.62 20.01
C GLU A 19 -6.66 6.30 19.79
N ARG A 20 -5.81 6.20 18.76
CA ARG A 20 -5.02 4.97 18.52
C ARG A 20 -4.07 4.67 19.67
N TYR A 21 -3.55 5.69 20.33
CA TYR A 21 -2.60 5.53 21.44
C TYR A 21 -3.27 5.15 22.76
N THR A 22 -4.57 5.43 22.88
CA THR A 22 -5.36 5.13 24.10
C THR A 22 -6.27 3.91 23.93
N THR A 23 -6.46 3.42 22.70
CA THR A 23 -7.30 2.25 22.40
C THR A 23 -6.52 0.94 22.57
N PRO A 24 -6.84 0.10 23.57
CA PRO A 24 -6.05 -1.11 23.85
C PRO A 24 -6.33 -2.26 22.88
N ASP A 25 -7.46 -2.26 22.18
CA ASP A 25 -7.92 -3.32 21.30
C ASP A 25 -8.48 -2.74 20.01
N TRP A 26 -7.64 -2.70 18.95
CA TRP A 26 -8.02 -2.10 17.68
C TRP A 26 -8.98 -2.97 16.87
N ILE A 27 -8.96 -4.30 17.05
CA ILE A 27 -9.94 -5.21 16.40
C ILE A 27 -11.33 -4.93 16.98
N ARG A 28 -11.42 -4.87 18.31
CA ARG A 28 -12.67 -4.54 18.98
C ARG A 28 -13.16 -3.14 18.58
N TYR A 29 -12.27 -2.16 18.57
CA TYR A 29 -12.58 -0.80 18.12
C TYR A 29 -13.15 -0.78 16.70
N PHE A 30 -12.56 -1.57 15.78
CA PHE A 30 -13.07 -1.71 14.43
C PHE A 30 -14.53 -2.16 14.42
N PHE A 31 -14.85 -3.25 15.13
CA PHE A 31 -16.22 -3.79 15.14
C PHE A 31 -17.24 -2.88 15.84
N GLU A 32 -16.80 -2.07 16.79
CA GLU A 32 -17.67 -1.15 17.52
C GLU A 32 -17.87 0.20 16.79
N ASN A 33 -16.92 0.64 15.96
CA ASN A 33 -16.90 1.99 15.41
C ASN A 33 -16.88 2.08 13.89
N ALA A 34 -16.44 1.06 13.18
CA ALA A 34 -16.40 1.08 11.71
C ALA A 34 -17.82 1.10 11.13
N LYS A 35 -18.13 2.13 10.34
CA LYS A 35 -19.44 2.30 9.72
C LYS A 35 -19.38 1.94 8.25
N VAL A 36 -20.31 1.12 7.80
CA VAL A 36 -20.56 0.87 6.39
C VAL A 36 -21.52 1.95 5.90
N ILE A 37 -21.03 2.89 5.12
CA ILE A 37 -21.81 4.04 4.61
C ILE A 37 -22.19 3.90 3.14
N LYS A 38 -21.60 2.92 2.44
CA LYS A 38 -21.91 2.58 1.04
C LYS A 38 -22.13 1.07 0.91
N LYS A 39 -22.85 0.68 -0.12
CA LYS A 39 -23.04 -0.76 -0.40
C LYS A 39 -21.67 -1.40 -0.73
N PRO A 40 -21.28 -2.48 -0.05
CA PRO A 40 -20.03 -3.16 -0.35
C PRO A 40 -19.93 -3.59 -1.82
N GLY A 41 -18.78 -3.36 -2.43
CA GLY A 41 -18.49 -3.71 -3.82
C GLY A 41 -18.91 -2.65 -4.86
N THR A 42 -19.48 -1.51 -4.46
CA THR A 42 -20.02 -0.52 -5.42
C THR A 42 -19.16 0.71 -5.65
N GLU A 43 -18.50 1.18 -4.60
CA GLU A 43 -17.73 2.43 -4.65
C GLU A 43 -16.36 2.24 -3.99
N TRP A 44 -15.34 2.92 -4.52
CA TRP A 44 -14.04 3.00 -3.89
C TRP A 44 -14.07 4.00 -2.74
N LEU A 45 -13.72 3.53 -1.55
CA LEU A 45 -13.57 4.35 -0.33
C LEU A 45 -12.33 3.90 0.41
N TYR A 46 -11.29 4.72 0.42
CA TYR A 46 -10.04 4.40 1.11
C TYR A 46 -10.27 4.31 2.62
N SER A 47 -9.82 3.21 3.21
CA SER A 47 -9.86 3.03 4.66
C SER A 47 -8.70 2.17 5.15
N ASN A 48 -7.91 2.69 6.07
CA ASN A 48 -6.82 1.97 6.72
C ASN A 48 -7.31 0.73 7.49
N PHE A 49 -8.55 0.71 7.94
CA PHE A 49 -9.15 -0.48 8.54
C PHE A 49 -9.10 -1.70 7.62
N ASN A 50 -9.26 -1.50 6.31
CA ASN A 50 -9.20 -2.61 5.35
C ASN A 50 -7.87 -3.34 5.44
N THR A 51 -6.76 -2.62 5.42
CA THR A 51 -5.41 -3.20 5.44
C THR A 51 -5.09 -3.82 6.79
N TYR A 52 -5.42 -3.14 7.89
CA TYR A 52 -5.22 -3.68 9.24
C TYR A 52 -5.99 -4.99 9.46
N MET A 53 -7.24 -5.06 9.07
CA MET A 53 -8.07 -6.25 9.23
C MET A 53 -7.62 -7.42 8.35
N ILE A 54 -7.06 -7.13 7.15
CA ILE A 54 -6.41 -8.17 6.32
C ILE A 54 -5.19 -8.74 7.05
N SER A 55 -4.35 -7.88 7.63
CA SER A 55 -3.20 -8.32 8.44
C SER A 55 -3.63 -9.24 9.57
N CYS A 56 -4.60 -8.82 10.38
CA CYS A 56 -5.12 -9.63 11.49
C CYS A 56 -5.69 -10.97 11.03
N ALA A 57 -6.36 -11.00 9.88
CA ALA A 57 -6.90 -12.24 9.31
C ALA A 57 -5.78 -13.20 8.87
N ILE A 58 -4.70 -12.68 8.28
CA ILE A 58 -3.52 -13.47 7.92
C ILE A 58 -2.85 -14.02 9.17
N GLU A 59 -2.60 -13.19 10.18
CA GLU A 59 -1.99 -13.61 11.44
C GLU A 59 -2.81 -14.70 12.12
N LYS A 60 -4.13 -14.52 12.20
CA LYS A 60 -5.04 -15.54 12.75
C LYS A 60 -4.94 -16.86 11.99
N ARG A 61 -4.84 -16.82 10.67
CA ARG A 61 -4.74 -18.01 9.82
C ARG A 61 -3.37 -18.67 9.90
N ALA A 62 -2.31 -17.87 10.00
CA ALA A 62 -0.93 -18.32 10.05
C ALA A 62 -0.50 -18.80 11.46
N GLY A 63 -1.17 -18.32 12.50
CA GLY A 63 -0.81 -18.60 13.89
C GLY A 63 0.43 -17.85 14.39
N VAL A 64 0.94 -16.91 13.60
CA VAL A 64 2.10 -16.07 13.91
C VAL A 64 1.85 -14.65 13.49
N ASN A 65 2.62 -13.69 14.02
CA ASN A 65 2.59 -12.29 13.62
C ASN A 65 2.95 -12.14 12.13
N LEU A 66 2.37 -11.14 11.44
CA LEU A 66 2.57 -10.93 10.01
C LEU A 66 4.03 -10.67 9.65
N LEU A 67 4.77 -9.94 10.49
CA LEU A 67 6.20 -9.70 10.29
C LEU A 67 6.98 -11.03 10.28
N GLU A 68 6.72 -11.90 11.24
CA GLU A 68 7.33 -13.24 11.30
C GLU A 68 6.87 -14.13 10.13
N TYR A 69 5.59 -14.05 9.77
CA TYR A 69 5.06 -14.78 8.60
C TYR A 69 5.78 -14.41 7.31
N LEU A 70 6.11 -13.13 7.13
CA LEU A 70 6.75 -12.59 5.93
C LEU A 70 8.28 -12.70 5.96
N ARG A 71 8.91 -12.90 7.13
CA ARG A 71 10.37 -12.87 7.29
C ARG A 71 11.09 -13.70 6.24
N ASN A 72 10.92 -14.99 6.24
CA ASN A 72 11.61 -15.90 5.32
C ASN A 72 10.92 -16.05 3.95
N ARG A 73 9.68 -15.60 3.81
CA ARG A 73 8.91 -15.68 2.57
C ARG A 73 9.10 -14.48 1.66
N PHE A 74 9.36 -13.32 2.26
CA PHE A 74 9.35 -12.05 1.56
C PHE A 74 10.56 -11.18 1.88
N PHE A 75 10.80 -10.85 3.15
CA PHE A 75 11.85 -9.91 3.54
C PHE A 75 13.26 -10.45 3.27
N GLU A 76 13.60 -11.62 3.78
CA GLU A 76 14.92 -12.22 3.54
C GLU A 76 15.22 -12.43 2.04
N PRO A 77 14.31 -12.98 1.22
CA PRO A 77 14.54 -13.09 -0.22
C PRO A 77 14.77 -11.75 -0.92
N LEU A 78 14.20 -10.66 -0.43
CA LEU A 78 14.44 -9.30 -0.93
C LEU A 78 15.72 -8.67 -0.35
N GLY A 79 16.43 -9.39 0.53
CA GLY A 79 17.60 -8.85 1.21
C GLY A 79 17.26 -7.79 2.27
N ILE A 80 16.03 -7.79 2.79
CA ILE A 80 15.57 -6.94 3.89
C ILE A 80 15.81 -7.70 5.19
N GLY A 81 16.98 -7.44 5.79
CA GLY A 81 17.47 -8.28 6.89
C GLY A 81 16.85 -7.96 8.25
N ASN A 82 16.44 -6.74 8.47
CA ASN A 82 15.92 -6.29 9.76
C ASN A 82 14.72 -5.35 9.58
N PRO A 83 13.63 -5.82 9.01
CA PRO A 83 12.42 -5.01 8.91
C PRO A 83 11.84 -4.76 10.30
N ASP A 84 11.42 -3.54 10.55
CA ASP A 84 10.67 -3.18 11.75
C ASP A 84 9.27 -2.70 11.33
N TRP A 85 8.26 -3.10 12.08
CA TRP A 85 6.89 -2.74 11.77
C TRP A 85 6.10 -2.40 13.03
N THR A 86 5.47 -1.24 13.03
CA THR A 86 4.63 -0.80 14.16
C THR A 86 3.56 -1.84 14.48
N LEU A 87 3.43 -2.13 15.77
CA LEU A 87 2.42 -3.04 16.28
C LEU A 87 1.29 -2.27 16.99
N CYS A 88 0.09 -2.83 16.95
CA CYS A 88 -0.98 -2.40 17.84
C CYS A 88 -0.70 -2.86 19.29
N PRO A 89 -1.43 -2.37 20.32
CA PRO A 89 -1.22 -2.77 21.70
C PRO A 89 -1.34 -4.27 21.98
N LYS A 90 -2.04 -5.02 21.13
CA LYS A 90 -2.17 -6.48 21.21
C LYS A 90 -1.13 -7.25 20.39
N GLY A 91 -0.14 -6.57 19.81
CA GLY A 91 0.96 -7.19 19.09
C GLY A 91 0.66 -7.55 17.63
N HIS A 92 -0.50 -7.16 17.08
CA HIS A 92 -0.77 -7.31 15.65
C HIS A 92 -0.04 -6.24 14.85
N VAL A 93 0.47 -6.61 13.67
CA VAL A 93 1.09 -5.67 12.75
C VAL A 93 0.07 -4.64 12.27
N HIS A 94 0.46 -3.36 12.31
CA HIS A 94 -0.40 -2.27 11.87
C HIS A 94 -0.76 -2.37 10.38
N ALA A 95 0.16 -2.79 9.53
CA ALA A 95 0.07 -3.06 8.10
C ALA A 95 -0.39 -1.89 7.21
N ALA A 96 -1.26 -1.01 7.69
CA ALA A 96 -1.68 0.17 6.94
C ALA A 96 -0.59 1.25 6.86
N ASN A 97 0.36 1.25 7.80
CA ASN A 97 1.57 2.06 7.82
C ASN A 97 2.61 1.47 8.78
N GLY A 98 3.71 2.20 9.01
CA GLY A 98 4.68 1.91 10.06
C GLY A 98 5.64 0.76 9.76
N LEU A 99 5.83 0.38 8.50
CA LEU A 99 6.96 -0.44 8.07
C LEU A 99 8.19 0.44 7.87
N TYR A 100 9.27 0.11 8.54
CA TYR A 100 10.55 0.81 8.45
C TYR A 100 11.53 0.00 7.61
N VAL A 101 11.93 0.58 6.50
CA VAL A 101 12.93 0.05 5.57
C VAL A 101 13.78 1.22 5.05
N ASN A 102 14.96 0.95 4.52
CA ASN A 102 15.75 1.98 3.84
C ASN A 102 15.38 2.07 2.35
N ILE A 103 15.93 3.08 1.66
CA ILE A 103 15.61 3.33 0.25
C ILE A 103 16.02 2.19 -0.67
N ASP A 104 17.14 1.51 -0.41
CA ASP A 104 17.58 0.38 -1.21
C ASP A 104 16.67 -0.83 -1.04
N GLU A 105 16.20 -1.08 0.18
CA GLU A 105 15.23 -2.13 0.49
C GLU A 105 13.88 -1.84 -0.19
N PHE A 106 13.45 -0.58 -0.16
CA PHE A 106 12.23 -0.15 -0.84
C PHE A 106 12.37 -0.28 -2.37
N THR A 107 13.55 0.01 -2.91
CA THR A 107 13.82 -0.18 -4.35
C THR A 107 13.78 -1.66 -4.76
N ARG A 108 14.29 -2.58 -3.92
CA ARG A 108 14.19 -4.02 -4.19
C ARG A 108 12.74 -4.52 -4.19
N TYR A 109 11.90 -3.99 -3.31
CA TYR A 109 10.46 -4.21 -3.41
C TYR A 109 9.92 -3.70 -4.75
N GLY A 110 10.32 -2.50 -5.17
CA GLY A 110 9.96 -1.93 -6.47
C GLY A 110 10.35 -2.83 -7.65
N GLN A 111 11.56 -3.36 -7.64
CA GLN A 111 12.01 -4.32 -8.67
C GLN A 111 11.18 -5.61 -8.68
N MET A 112 10.84 -6.12 -7.51
CA MET A 112 9.98 -7.29 -7.38
C MET A 112 8.60 -7.05 -7.99
N ILE A 113 7.96 -5.91 -7.71
CA ILE A 113 6.64 -5.61 -8.29
C ILE A 113 6.72 -5.34 -9.79
N LEU A 114 7.77 -4.67 -10.29
CA LEU A 114 8.05 -4.45 -11.71
C LEU A 114 8.12 -5.79 -12.47
N HIS A 115 8.85 -6.75 -11.91
CA HIS A 115 9.03 -8.09 -12.48
C HIS A 115 7.92 -9.09 -12.05
N LYS A 116 6.72 -8.58 -11.79
CA LYS A 116 5.51 -9.40 -11.53
C LYS A 116 5.70 -10.45 -10.44
N GLY A 117 6.32 -10.04 -9.35
CA GLY A 117 6.54 -10.88 -8.18
C GLY A 117 7.84 -11.69 -8.19
N ASN A 118 8.66 -11.55 -9.23
CA ASN A 118 9.98 -12.18 -9.31
C ASN A 118 11.07 -11.23 -8.82
N TYR A 119 12.00 -11.75 -8.04
CA TYR A 119 13.21 -11.04 -7.64
C TYR A 119 14.40 -11.97 -7.69
N ASN A 120 15.43 -11.61 -8.46
CA ASN A 120 16.65 -12.38 -8.66
C ASN A 120 16.38 -13.84 -9.06
N GLY A 121 15.44 -14.07 -9.97
CA GLY A 121 15.06 -15.41 -10.47
C GLY A 121 14.14 -16.21 -9.54
N LYS A 122 13.81 -15.68 -8.35
CA LYS A 122 12.89 -16.34 -7.42
C LYS A 122 11.50 -15.69 -7.47
N GLN A 123 10.48 -16.49 -7.75
CA GLN A 123 9.08 -16.02 -7.70
C GLN A 123 8.62 -15.94 -6.24
N LEU A 124 8.51 -14.76 -5.69
CA LEU A 124 8.07 -14.50 -4.31
C LEU A 124 6.55 -14.37 -4.19
N VAL A 125 5.93 -13.78 -5.21
CA VAL A 125 4.48 -13.63 -5.32
C VAL A 125 4.04 -14.19 -6.68
N PRO A 126 3.00 -15.03 -6.76
CA PRO A 126 2.56 -15.60 -8.04
C PRO A 126 2.34 -14.52 -9.11
N GLU A 127 2.87 -14.73 -10.32
CA GLU A 127 2.75 -13.77 -11.42
C GLU A 127 1.30 -13.43 -11.75
N SER A 128 0.42 -14.43 -11.74
CA SER A 128 -1.02 -14.25 -11.98
C SER A 128 -1.67 -13.33 -10.95
N TYR A 129 -1.25 -13.44 -9.68
CA TYR A 129 -1.71 -12.54 -8.63
C TYR A 129 -1.20 -11.12 -8.84
N MET A 130 0.09 -10.95 -9.17
CA MET A 130 0.66 -9.63 -9.44
C MET A 130 0.00 -8.95 -10.63
N LYS A 131 -0.25 -9.67 -11.72
CA LYS A 131 -0.99 -9.14 -12.88
C LYS A 131 -2.37 -8.61 -12.48
N MET A 132 -3.08 -9.33 -11.61
CA MET A 132 -4.37 -8.89 -11.10
C MET A 132 -4.22 -7.71 -10.14
N ALA A 133 -3.28 -7.78 -9.21
CA ALA A 133 -3.06 -6.77 -8.18
C ALA A 133 -2.70 -5.40 -8.76
N THR A 134 -1.94 -5.39 -9.87
CA THR A 134 -1.47 -4.18 -10.54
C THR A 134 -2.31 -3.79 -11.78
N SER A 135 -3.51 -4.32 -11.91
CA SER A 135 -4.47 -3.93 -12.94
C SER A 135 -5.53 -2.98 -12.38
N ASN A 136 -6.15 -2.20 -13.28
CA ASN A 136 -7.28 -1.34 -12.90
C ASN A 136 -8.53 -2.19 -12.67
N LEU A 137 -8.82 -2.49 -11.41
CA LEU A 137 -9.97 -3.29 -11.00
C LEU A 137 -11.17 -2.43 -10.56
N VAL A 138 -10.91 -1.21 -10.12
CA VAL A 138 -11.92 -0.32 -9.57
C VAL A 138 -11.65 1.11 -10.00
N ASP A 139 -12.69 1.76 -10.49
CA ASP A 139 -12.67 3.20 -10.74
C ASP A 139 -12.60 3.95 -9.40
N ASN A 140 -11.57 4.76 -9.23
CA ASN A 140 -11.37 5.65 -8.09
C ASN A 140 -11.42 7.14 -8.49
N SER A 141 -11.99 7.47 -9.65
CA SER A 141 -12.06 8.84 -10.19
C SER A 141 -12.82 9.80 -9.25
N ALA A 142 -13.84 9.30 -8.56
CA ALA A 142 -14.59 10.09 -7.58
C ALA A 142 -13.77 10.50 -6.34
N ALA A 143 -12.64 9.86 -6.08
CA ALA A 143 -11.74 10.22 -5.00
C ALA A 143 -10.75 11.33 -5.38
N GLY A 144 -10.67 11.66 -6.67
CA GLY A 144 -9.79 12.70 -7.19
C GLY A 144 -10.31 14.10 -6.88
N SER A 145 -9.49 14.91 -6.24
CA SER A 145 -9.72 16.36 -6.23
C SER A 145 -9.32 16.93 -7.59
N PRO A 146 -10.04 17.95 -8.12
CA PRO A 146 -9.60 18.66 -9.30
C PRO A 146 -8.16 19.15 -9.14
N GLY A 147 -7.30 18.83 -10.10
CA GLY A 147 -5.87 19.15 -10.03
C GLY A 147 -4.99 18.11 -9.32
N ASN A 148 -5.56 17.07 -8.73
CA ASN A 148 -4.77 15.93 -8.27
C ASN A 148 -4.43 15.02 -9.45
N LEU A 149 -3.20 15.18 -9.98
CA LEU A 149 -2.71 14.46 -11.17
C LEU A 149 -2.54 12.95 -10.94
N TYR A 150 -2.74 12.44 -9.72
CA TYR A 150 -2.35 11.07 -9.35
C TYR A 150 -3.51 10.23 -8.84
N SER A 151 -4.67 10.80 -8.62
CA SER A 151 -5.89 10.05 -8.28
C SER A 151 -6.83 9.98 -9.47
N GLY A 152 -7.63 8.93 -9.53
CA GLY A 152 -8.64 8.80 -10.57
C GLY A 152 -8.22 8.00 -11.81
N PHE A 153 -7.06 7.38 -11.80
CA PHE A 153 -6.60 6.50 -12.89
C PHE A 153 -6.93 5.03 -12.67
N GLY A 154 -7.46 4.69 -11.51
CA GLY A 154 -7.86 3.35 -11.15
C GLY A 154 -7.09 2.77 -9.96
N TYR A 155 -7.61 1.66 -9.44
CA TYR A 155 -7.08 1.00 -8.25
C TYR A 155 -7.13 -0.52 -8.40
N GLY A 156 -6.02 -1.17 -8.04
CA GLY A 156 -5.89 -2.62 -8.01
C GLY A 156 -6.01 -3.19 -6.60
N TYR A 157 -5.21 -4.18 -6.27
CA TYR A 157 -5.08 -4.69 -4.89
C TYR A 157 -4.07 -3.86 -4.11
N GLN A 158 -4.50 -2.70 -3.64
CA GLN A 158 -3.70 -1.67 -2.94
C GLN A 158 -2.58 -1.06 -3.79
N PHE A 159 -2.68 -1.17 -5.10
CA PHE A 159 -1.89 -0.42 -6.06
C PHE A 159 -2.73 0.68 -6.70
N VAL A 160 -2.17 1.86 -6.81
CA VAL A 160 -2.76 2.99 -7.51
C VAL A 160 -2.26 2.99 -8.95
N MET A 161 -3.16 3.15 -9.92
CA MET A 161 -2.75 3.32 -11.31
C MET A 161 -2.18 4.73 -11.52
N ASN A 162 -1.16 4.84 -12.37
CA ASN A 162 -0.56 6.12 -12.72
C ASN A 162 -1.26 6.75 -13.94
N PRO A 163 -1.03 8.07 -14.20
CA PRO A 163 -1.44 8.71 -15.45
C PRO A 163 -0.89 8.04 -16.71
N GLU A 164 0.34 7.51 -16.63
CA GLU A 164 0.97 6.78 -17.73
C GLU A 164 0.41 5.36 -17.82
N ALA A 165 -0.15 5.02 -18.97
CA ALA A 165 -0.80 3.74 -19.20
C ALA A 165 0.13 2.56 -18.89
N GLY A 166 -0.39 1.53 -18.24
CA GLY A 166 0.37 0.33 -17.88
C GLY A 166 1.29 0.48 -16.67
N SER A 167 1.44 1.70 -16.13
CA SER A 167 2.24 1.94 -14.94
C SER A 167 1.39 2.02 -13.68
N TYR A 168 1.98 1.72 -12.53
CA TYR A 168 1.31 1.68 -11.24
C TYR A 168 2.28 2.00 -10.11
N ARG A 169 1.74 2.26 -8.93
CA ARG A 169 2.55 2.60 -7.76
C ARG A 169 1.98 2.12 -6.44
N SER A 170 2.87 2.02 -5.45
CA SER A 170 2.56 2.12 -4.04
C SER A 170 2.91 3.53 -3.58
N ASP A 171 2.03 4.19 -2.84
CA ASP A 171 2.31 5.50 -2.27
C ASP A 171 1.93 5.58 -0.78
N GLY A 172 2.49 6.55 -0.10
CA GLY A 172 2.24 6.78 1.31
C GLY A 172 2.38 8.24 1.70
N ASN A 173 1.88 8.54 2.89
CA ASN A 173 1.96 9.88 3.46
C ASN A 173 3.39 10.42 3.45
N TYR A 174 3.52 11.73 3.39
CA TYR A 174 4.78 12.46 3.36
C TYR A 174 5.66 12.20 2.12
N GLY A 175 5.08 11.69 1.03
CA GLY A 175 5.79 11.51 -0.24
C GLY A 175 6.65 10.25 -0.30
N GLN A 176 6.16 9.15 0.26
CA GLN A 176 6.72 7.83 0.01
C GLN A 176 6.18 7.32 -1.33
N PHE A 177 7.03 7.07 -2.32
CA PHE A 177 6.62 6.58 -3.62
C PHE A 177 7.47 5.40 -4.08
N CYS A 178 6.81 4.39 -4.62
CA CYS A 178 7.42 3.34 -5.42
C CYS A 178 6.60 3.19 -6.71
N LEU A 179 7.10 3.75 -7.80
CA LEU A 179 6.47 3.72 -9.11
C LEU A 179 7.12 2.64 -9.96
N ALA A 180 6.31 1.84 -10.64
CA ALA A 180 6.76 0.85 -11.59
C ALA A 180 6.27 1.19 -13.00
N PHE A 181 7.17 1.16 -13.96
CA PHE A 181 6.95 1.44 -15.39
C PHE A 181 7.36 0.21 -16.20
N PRO A 182 6.48 -0.80 -16.35
CA PRO A 182 6.84 -2.06 -17.01
C PRO A 182 7.33 -1.88 -18.46
N ASP A 183 6.74 -0.97 -19.22
CA ASP A 183 7.11 -0.74 -20.60
C ASP A 183 8.48 -0.06 -20.76
N LYS A 184 9.00 0.52 -19.68
CA LYS A 184 10.31 1.20 -19.62
C LYS A 184 11.35 0.38 -18.84
N ASP A 185 10.97 -0.76 -18.29
CA ASP A 185 11.76 -1.57 -17.36
C ASP A 185 12.36 -0.74 -16.22
N ALA A 186 11.57 0.17 -15.67
CA ALA A 186 12.04 1.18 -14.72
C ALA A 186 11.23 1.20 -13.42
N VAL A 187 11.94 1.49 -12.32
CA VAL A 187 11.37 1.75 -11.00
C VAL A 187 11.88 3.10 -10.49
N VAL A 188 10.97 3.90 -9.96
CA VAL A 188 11.32 5.14 -9.26
C VAL A 188 10.88 5.02 -7.81
N THR A 189 11.82 5.12 -6.88
CA THR A 189 11.53 5.10 -5.44
C THR A 189 11.92 6.43 -4.80
N VAL A 190 11.03 6.93 -3.94
CA VAL A 190 11.26 8.15 -3.17
C VAL A 190 10.88 7.90 -1.72
N MET A 191 11.74 8.34 -0.82
CA MET A 191 11.46 8.49 0.61
C MET A 191 11.58 9.96 0.98
N SER A 192 10.53 10.52 1.53
CA SER A 192 10.43 11.96 1.80
C SER A 192 9.73 12.22 3.13
N LEU A 193 9.83 13.45 3.61
CA LEU A 193 9.05 13.99 4.72
C LEU A 193 8.34 15.29 4.28
N GLU A 194 7.80 15.32 3.05
CA GLU A 194 7.03 16.45 2.52
C GLU A 194 5.54 16.26 2.83
N GLY A 195 4.97 17.17 3.62
CA GLY A 195 3.55 17.12 4.00
C GLY A 195 2.60 17.24 2.81
N ASP A 196 3.01 17.95 1.77
CA ASP A 196 2.31 18.00 0.48
C ASP A 196 2.94 17.02 -0.51
N PHE A 197 2.55 15.75 -0.44
CA PHE A 197 3.07 14.71 -1.33
C PHE A 197 2.77 14.98 -2.82
N GLN A 198 1.78 15.85 -3.12
CA GLN A 198 1.48 16.28 -4.48
C GLN A 198 2.66 17.01 -5.14
N LYS A 199 3.45 17.78 -4.36
CA LYS A 199 4.65 18.43 -4.86
C LYS A 199 5.69 17.42 -5.35
N ILE A 200 5.89 16.34 -4.59
CA ILE A 200 6.82 15.27 -4.97
C ILE A 200 6.34 14.63 -6.27
N GLY A 201 5.07 14.26 -6.32
CA GLY A 201 4.49 13.71 -7.53
C GLY A 201 4.63 14.64 -8.72
N ASN A 202 4.24 15.92 -8.61
CA ASN A 202 4.38 16.91 -9.68
C ASN A 202 5.81 16.99 -10.21
N HIS A 203 6.79 16.99 -9.30
CA HIS A 203 8.21 17.01 -9.68
C HIS A 203 8.60 15.73 -10.44
N LEU A 204 8.21 14.56 -9.95
CA LEU A 204 8.50 13.28 -10.62
C LEU A 204 7.96 13.25 -12.06
N TRP A 205 6.71 13.65 -12.27
CA TRP A 205 6.09 13.67 -13.60
C TRP A 205 6.63 14.77 -14.51
N ALA A 206 7.13 15.87 -13.96
CA ALA A 206 7.70 16.96 -14.76
C ALA A 206 9.16 16.72 -15.16
N THR A 207 9.94 16.00 -14.36
CA THR A 207 11.38 15.94 -14.52
C THR A 207 11.98 14.54 -14.60
N VAL A 208 11.40 13.54 -13.93
CA VAL A 208 11.96 12.18 -13.87
C VAL A 208 11.33 11.27 -14.90
N VAL A 209 9.99 11.20 -14.90
CA VAL A 209 9.23 10.29 -15.79
C VAL A 209 9.51 10.54 -17.29
N PRO A 210 9.66 11.79 -17.76
CA PRO A 210 10.01 12.05 -19.16
C PRO A 210 11.38 11.54 -19.60
N GLU A 211 12.29 11.30 -18.66
CA GLU A 211 13.66 10.83 -18.92
C GLU A 211 13.78 9.29 -18.86
N LEU A 212 12.74 8.60 -18.48
CA LEU A 212 12.67 7.14 -18.53
C LEU A 212 12.37 6.66 -19.98
#